data_15619bee3fd27270a667f61018821822
#
_entry.id   15619bee3fd27270a667f61018821822
#
_cell.length_a   1.000
_cell.length_b   1.000
_cell.length_c   1.000
_cell.angle_alpha   90.00
_cell.angle_beta   90.00
_cell.angle_gamma   90.00
#
_symmetry.space_group_name_H-M   'P 1'
#
loop_
_entity.id
_entity.type
_entity.pdbx_description
1 polymer ?
#
loop_
_entity_poly.entity_id
_entity_poly.type
_entity_poly.pdbx_seq_one_letter_code
_entity_poly.pdbx_strand_id
1 'polypeptide(L)'
;MNHFIGIDMGGTNLRAAIADTDTGQIFHQRKCPTLAAEGQEAVIQRIVQLIRELTQANGASGAAITGVGIGVPGTPDIETGVIQFLPNLPGKWLNVPLQAIIEDQVGLPVALINDVRAITLGEWTFGAGRGADTLVCLAIGTGIGGGVVVNGQFHLGLGGTAGEFGHHVVEPDGLPCGCGGKGCLEMYASGPAIAAMGVKEVMHGHTTRISELVDHDLNRIDAGVIVRAAQEGDPVAQGILQRAGMYLGIAVGNILGVISPQRVIFGGGVSSAGDLLLRPIVQTVNERVHVIPLQKVEFVLAELGINGGLVGAALWAKRRCDGR
;
A
#
# COMPACT_ATOMS: atom_id res chain seq x y z
N MET A 1 -18.83 20.90 4.48
CA MET A 1 -18.18 19.63 4.92
C MET A 1 -18.44 18.61 3.83
N ASN A 2 -17.38 18.11 3.22
CA ASN A 2 -17.45 17.15 2.12
C ASN A 2 -17.12 15.74 2.67
N HIS A 3 -18.16 15.01 3.10
CA HIS A 3 -18.00 13.67 3.64
C HIS A 3 -18.04 12.64 2.51
N PHE A 4 -17.02 11.81 2.45
CA PHE A 4 -16.94 10.66 1.56
C PHE A 4 -16.63 9.40 2.36
N ILE A 5 -17.11 8.27 1.90
CA ILE A 5 -16.66 6.98 2.44
C ILE A 5 -15.39 6.56 1.72
N GLY A 6 -14.34 6.26 2.47
CA GLY A 6 -13.14 5.60 1.98
C GLY A 6 -13.12 4.15 2.40
N ILE A 7 -12.82 3.27 1.46
CA ILE A 7 -12.69 1.82 1.69
C ILE A 7 -11.32 1.36 1.25
N ASP A 8 -10.68 0.57 2.10
CA ASP A 8 -9.43 -0.15 1.83
C ASP A 8 -9.76 -1.64 1.76
N MET A 9 -9.68 -2.20 0.55
CA MET A 9 -9.97 -3.59 0.26
C MET A 9 -8.71 -4.44 0.33
N GLY A 10 -8.40 -4.98 1.50
CA GLY A 10 -7.29 -5.90 1.66
C GLY A 10 -7.68 -7.37 1.46
N GLY A 11 -6.69 -8.23 1.19
CA GLY A 11 -6.92 -9.68 1.04
C GLY A 11 -7.47 -10.35 2.30
N THR A 12 -7.14 -9.83 3.48
CA THR A 12 -7.57 -10.38 4.78
C THR A 12 -8.70 -9.60 5.42
N ASN A 13 -8.68 -8.27 5.31
CA ASN A 13 -9.65 -7.38 5.95
C ASN A 13 -10.13 -6.32 4.98
N LEU A 14 -11.41 -5.99 5.08
CA LEU A 14 -12.03 -4.77 4.57
C LEU A 14 -12.01 -3.73 5.69
N ARG A 15 -11.58 -2.52 5.36
CA ARG A 15 -11.68 -1.36 6.25
C ARG A 15 -12.47 -0.28 5.56
N ALA A 16 -13.31 0.42 6.28
CA ALA A 16 -14.12 1.51 5.75
C ALA A 16 -14.25 2.61 6.80
N ALA A 17 -14.30 3.85 6.37
CA ALA A 17 -14.52 4.99 7.24
C ALA A 17 -15.16 6.14 6.47
N ILE A 18 -15.83 7.04 7.19
CA ILE A 18 -16.19 8.34 6.67
C ILE A 18 -14.99 9.27 6.84
N ALA A 19 -14.61 9.96 5.79
CA ALA A 19 -13.55 10.96 5.83
C ALA A 19 -14.10 12.34 5.44
N ASP A 20 -13.76 13.35 6.21
CA ASP A 20 -13.85 14.74 5.79
C ASP A 20 -12.67 15.03 4.86
N THR A 21 -12.96 15.23 3.58
CA THR A 21 -11.94 15.41 2.56
C THR A 21 -11.32 16.81 2.53
N ASP A 22 -11.76 17.72 3.38
CA ASP A 22 -11.16 19.04 3.54
C ASP A 22 -10.12 19.06 4.68
N THR A 23 -10.29 18.19 5.69
CA THR A 23 -9.42 18.11 6.87
C THR A 23 -8.62 16.82 7.00
N GLY A 24 -9.03 15.76 6.30
CA GLY A 24 -8.47 14.40 6.46
C GLY A 24 -8.95 13.66 7.70
N GLN A 25 -9.87 14.25 8.48
CA GLN A 25 -10.40 13.62 9.68
C GLN A 25 -11.27 12.42 9.33
N ILE A 26 -11.11 11.33 10.09
CA ILE A 26 -11.86 10.09 9.93
C ILE A 26 -12.89 9.93 11.04
N PHE A 27 -14.08 9.46 10.65
CA PHE A 27 -15.19 9.18 11.54
C PHE A 27 -15.75 7.77 11.28
N HIS A 28 -16.37 7.17 12.30
CA HIS A 28 -17.14 5.93 12.18
C HIS A 28 -16.39 4.79 11.48
N GLN A 29 -15.12 4.58 11.82
CA GLN A 29 -14.34 3.50 11.23
C GLN A 29 -14.94 2.12 11.50
N ARG A 30 -14.95 1.26 10.47
CA ARG A 30 -15.39 -0.14 10.50
C ARG A 30 -14.30 -1.04 9.93
N LYS A 31 -14.26 -2.26 10.43
CA LYS A 31 -13.37 -3.31 9.94
C LYS A 31 -14.09 -4.65 9.99
N CYS A 32 -14.00 -5.44 8.93
CA CYS A 32 -14.44 -6.82 8.93
C CYS A 32 -13.46 -7.71 8.14
N PRO A 33 -13.45 -9.03 8.36
CA PRO A 33 -12.69 -9.95 7.53
C PRO A 33 -13.18 -9.91 6.08
N THR A 34 -12.26 -9.96 5.11
CA THR A 34 -12.63 -10.04 3.67
C THR A 34 -13.29 -11.36 3.35
N LEU A 35 -12.83 -12.48 3.96
CA LEU A 35 -13.32 -13.84 3.72
C LEU A 35 -13.39 -14.15 2.21
N ALA A 36 -12.31 -13.85 1.50
CA ALA A 36 -12.26 -13.94 0.04
C ALA A 36 -12.54 -15.36 -0.51
N ALA A 37 -12.31 -16.39 0.29
CA ALA A 37 -12.64 -17.78 -0.06
C ALA A 37 -14.14 -18.05 -0.25
N GLU A 38 -15.02 -17.19 0.28
CA GLU A 38 -16.49 -17.30 0.07
C GLU A 38 -16.92 -16.79 -1.31
N GLY A 39 -15.99 -16.25 -2.09
CA GLY A 39 -16.20 -15.82 -3.45
C GLY A 39 -16.48 -14.32 -3.59
N GLN A 40 -16.45 -13.89 -4.83
CA GLN A 40 -16.56 -12.49 -5.24
C GLN A 40 -17.84 -11.81 -4.74
N GLU A 41 -18.98 -12.47 -4.94
CA GLU A 41 -20.30 -11.92 -4.55
C GLU A 41 -20.36 -11.62 -3.05
N ALA A 42 -19.88 -12.54 -2.22
CA ALA A 42 -19.88 -12.37 -0.77
C ALA A 42 -19.00 -11.18 -0.33
N VAL A 43 -17.87 -10.95 -0.98
CA VAL A 43 -17.00 -9.79 -0.72
C VAL A 43 -17.71 -8.49 -1.11
N ILE A 44 -18.35 -8.46 -2.29
CA ILE A 44 -19.11 -7.28 -2.75
C ILE A 44 -20.25 -6.95 -1.76
N GLN A 45 -20.99 -7.94 -1.30
CA GLN A 45 -22.08 -7.73 -0.33
C GLN A 45 -21.54 -7.18 1.00
N ARG A 46 -20.37 -7.60 1.45
CA ARG A 46 -19.73 -7.01 2.64
C ARG A 46 -19.36 -5.54 2.44
N ILE A 47 -18.84 -5.18 1.27
CA ILE A 47 -18.55 -3.78 0.94
C ILE A 47 -19.84 -2.96 0.97
N VAL A 48 -20.90 -3.41 0.33
CA VAL A 48 -22.22 -2.77 0.32
C VAL A 48 -22.76 -2.60 1.74
N GLN A 49 -22.65 -3.64 2.57
CA GLN A 49 -23.08 -3.59 3.95
C GLN A 49 -22.31 -2.53 4.76
N LEU A 50 -20.98 -2.47 4.62
CA LEU A 50 -20.16 -1.44 5.28
C LEU A 50 -20.57 -0.03 4.87
N ILE A 51 -20.86 0.20 3.57
CA ILE A 51 -21.33 1.49 3.07
C ILE A 51 -22.65 1.88 3.72
N ARG A 52 -23.62 0.95 3.77
CA ARG A 52 -24.93 1.18 4.38
C ARG A 52 -24.84 1.51 5.88
N GLU A 53 -24.02 0.76 6.61
CA GLU A 53 -23.77 1.00 8.05
C GLU A 53 -23.15 2.38 8.31
N LEU A 54 -22.15 2.78 7.49
CA LEU A 54 -21.54 4.09 7.61
C LEU A 54 -22.51 5.22 7.25
N THR A 55 -23.30 5.04 6.19
CA THR A 55 -24.31 6.01 5.78
C THR A 55 -25.36 6.21 6.90
N GLN A 56 -25.81 5.12 7.52
CA GLN A 56 -26.74 5.17 8.66
C GLN A 56 -26.13 5.86 9.88
N ALA A 57 -24.86 5.52 10.22
CA ALA A 57 -24.15 6.12 11.33
C ALA A 57 -23.94 7.64 11.15
N ASN A 58 -23.76 8.10 9.91
CA ASN A 58 -23.59 9.52 9.57
C ASN A 58 -24.89 10.33 9.70
N GLY A 59 -26.04 9.69 9.66
CA GLY A 59 -27.35 10.38 9.67
C GLY A 59 -27.56 11.33 10.85
N ALA A 60 -26.86 11.12 11.97
CA ALA A 60 -26.88 12.01 13.14
C ALA A 60 -26.03 13.28 12.98
N SER A 61 -25.10 13.32 12.03
CA SER A 61 -24.15 14.45 11.85
C SER A 61 -24.73 15.60 11.00
N GLY A 62 -25.82 15.37 10.28
CA GLY A 62 -26.44 16.35 9.38
C GLY A 62 -25.67 16.61 8.08
N ALA A 63 -24.47 16.06 7.92
CA ALA A 63 -23.70 16.18 6.68
C ALA A 63 -23.99 14.99 5.75
N ALA A 64 -24.31 15.26 4.48
CA ALA A 64 -24.55 14.20 3.49
C ALA A 64 -23.23 13.52 3.08
N ILE A 65 -23.29 12.19 2.86
CA ILE A 65 -22.23 11.45 2.18
C ILE A 65 -22.39 11.69 0.68
N THR A 66 -21.34 12.17 0.04
CA THR A 66 -21.37 12.59 -1.37
C THR A 66 -20.96 11.46 -2.33
N GLY A 67 -20.14 10.51 -1.87
CA GLY A 67 -19.68 9.38 -2.69
C GLY A 67 -18.79 8.42 -1.91
N VAL A 68 -18.34 7.38 -2.60
CA VAL A 68 -17.54 6.27 -2.05
C VAL A 68 -16.29 6.07 -2.90
N GLY A 69 -15.12 6.09 -2.28
CA GLY A 69 -13.87 5.67 -2.88
C GLY A 69 -13.42 4.31 -2.37
N ILE A 70 -12.96 3.46 -3.27
CA ILE A 70 -12.50 2.12 -2.92
C ILE A 70 -11.08 1.90 -3.43
N GLY A 71 -10.15 1.75 -2.49
CA GLY A 71 -8.80 1.27 -2.76
C GLY A 71 -8.83 -0.24 -2.93
N VAL A 72 -8.43 -0.74 -4.08
CA VAL A 72 -8.42 -2.17 -4.40
C VAL A 72 -7.01 -2.67 -4.67
N PRO A 73 -6.66 -3.91 -4.26
CA PRO A 73 -5.38 -4.50 -4.63
C PRO A 73 -5.39 -4.86 -6.12
N GLY A 74 -4.28 -4.62 -6.83
CA GLY A 74 -4.17 -4.93 -8.25
C GLY A 74 -4.57 -3.77 -9.17
N THR A 75 -5.12 -4.09 -10.34
CA THR A 75 -5.29 -3.14 -11.45
C THR A 75 -6.78 -2.88 -11.74
N PRO A 76 -7.40 -1.85 -11.15
CA PRO A 76 -8.69 -1.36 -11.60
C PRO A 76 -8.51 -0.49 -12.85
N ASP A 77 -9.41 -0.58 -13.80
CA ASP A 77 -9.61 0.46 -14.79
C ASP A 77 -10.35 1.63 -14.12
N ILE A 78 -9.63 2.70 -13.87
CA ILE A 78 -10.13 3.86 -13.10
C ILE A 78 -11.16 4.70 -13.88
N GLU A 79 -11.26 4.52 -15.21
CA GLU A 79 -12.24 5.24 -16.03
C GLU A 79 -13.57 4.48 -16.12
N THR A 80 -13.50 3.17 -16.25
CA THR A 80 -14.71 2.33 -16.39
C THR A 80 -15.17 1.70 -15.09
N GLY A 81 -14.34 1.74 -14.04
CA GLY A 81 -14.66 1.10 -12.75
C GLY A 81 -14.68 -0.43 -12.81
N VAL A 82 -13.99 -1.00 -13.79
CA VAL A 82 -13.88 -2.45 -13.99
C VAL A 82 -12.59 -2.96 -13.36
N ILE A 83 -12.68 -4.01 -12.55
CA ILE A 83 -11.50 -4.73 -12.06
C ILE A 83 -10.94 -5.58 -13.20
N GLN A 84 -9.72 -5.26 -13.64
CA GLN A 84 -9.02 -6.02 -14.65
C GLN A 84 -8.32 -7.25 -14.07
N PHE A 85 -7.70 -7.10 -12.88
CA PHE A 85 -6.98 -8.17 -12.23
C PHE A 85 -6.80 -7.89 -10.72
N LEU A 86 -7.08 -8.89 -9.87
CA LEU A 86 -6.77 -8.88 -8.43
C LEU A 86 -5.91 -10.08 -8.06
N PRO A 87 -4.59 -9.93 -7.93
CA PRO A 87 -3.68 -11.06 -7.71
C PRO A 87 -3.84 -11.72 -6.34
N ASN A 88 -4.26 -10.97 -5.33
CA ASN A 88 -4.23 -11.38 -3.93
C ASN A 88 -5.59 -11.82 -3.38
N LEU A 89 -6.63 -11.93 -4.23
CA LEU A 89 -7.93 -12.43 -3.84
C LEU A 89 -8.31 -13.67 -4.64
N PRO A 90 -8.64 -14.78 -3.98
CA PRO A 90 -9.16 -15.95 -4.67
C PRO A 90 -10.51 -15.64 -5.33
N GLY A 91 -10.80 -16.34 -6.44
CA GLY A 91 -12.03 -16.18 -7.20
C GLY A 91 -11.80 -15.53 -8.57
N LYS A 92 -12.91 -15.35 -9.29
CA LYS A 92 -12.88 -14.82 -10.66
C LYS A 92 -13.06 -13.30 -10.64
N TRP A 93 -12.01 -12.56 -10.34
CA TRP A 93 -12.01 -11.09 -10.34
C TRP A 93 -11.59 -10.47 -11.68
N LEU A 94 -11.78 -11.19 -12.78
CA LEU A 94 -11.42 -10.72 -14.11
C LEU A 94 -12.64 -10.05 -14.77
N ASN A 95 -12.47 -8.81 -15.21
CA ASN A 95 -13.50 -8.00 -15.88
C ASN A 95 -14.78 -7.79 -15.03
N VAL A 96 -14.61 -7.57 -13.72
CA VAL A 96 -15.73 -7.32 -12.80
C VAL A 96 -16.08 -5.85 -12.79
N PRO A 97 -17.29 -5.43 -13.19
CA PRO A 97 -17.72 -4.03 -13.15
C PRO A 97 -18.09 -3.60 -11.73
N LEU A 98 -17.08 -3.62 -10.84
CA LEU A 98 -17.27 -3.45 -9.39
C LEU A 98 -17.94 -2.11 -9.05
N GLN A 99 -17.52 -1.04 -9.72
CA GLN A 99 -18.10 0.29 -9.52
C GLN A 99 -19.62 0.26 -9.77
N ALA A 100 -20.03 -0.16 -10.95
CA ALA A 100 -21.45 -0.18 -11.34
C ALA A 100 -22.30 -1.08 -10.43
N ILE A 101 -21.76 -2.24 -10.02
CA ILE A 101 -22.47 -3.17 -9.11
C ILE A 101 -22.72 -2.51 -7.75
N ILE A 102 -21.75 -1.76 -7.21
CA ILE A 102 -21.90 -1.12 -5.91
C ILE A 102 -22.79 0.12 -6.03
N GLU A 103 -22.60 0.95 -7.07
CA GLU A 103 -23.45 2.14 -7.32
C GLU A 103 -24.94 1.78 -7.37
N ASP A 104 -25.29 0.72 -8.10
CA ASP A 104 -26.68 0.23 -8.21
C ASP A 104 -27.28 -0.14 -6.85
N GLN A 105 -26.47 -0.72 -5.95
CA GLN A 105 -26.96 -1.20 -4.65
C GLN A 105 -27.01 -0.12 -3.56
N VAL A 106 -26.19 0.91 -3.65
CA VAL A 106 -26.06 1.93 -2.59
C VAL A 106 -26.62 3.30 -2.99
N GLY A 107 -26.81 3.56 -4.28
CA GLY A 107 -27.33 4.83 -4.79
C GLY A 107 -26.38 6.02 -4.61
N LEU A 108 -25.08 5.78 -4.43
CA LEU A 108 -24.04 6.79 -4.30
C LEU A 108 -23.01 6.63 -5.42
N PRO A 109 -22.39 7.72 -5.92
CA PRO A 109 -21.26 7.62 -6.83
C PRO A 109 -20.10 6.84 -6.21
N VAL A 110 -19.50 5.93 -6.98
CA VAL A 110 -18.35 5.11 -6.55
C VAL A 110 -17.16 5.37 -7.45
N ALA A 111 -15.95 5.39 -6.90
CA ALA A 111 -14.72 5.49 -7.67
C ALA A 111 -13.70 4.47 -7.17
N LEU A 112 -13.09 3.74 -8.11
CA LEU A 112 -12.03 2.77 -7.80
C LEU A 112 -10.65 3.38 -8.01
N ILE A 113 -9.72 3.00 -7.17
CA ILE A 113 -8.30 3.31 -7.29
C ILE A 113 -7.50 2.12 -6.76
N ASN A 114 -6.26 1.95 -7.22
CA ASN A 114 -5.36 0.99 -6.56
C ASN A 114 -5.07 1.42 -5.11
N ASP A 115 -4.95 0.45 -4.20
CA ASP A 115 -4.78 0.65 -2.76
C ASP A 115 -3.55 1.51 -2.41
N VAL A 116 -2.39 1.26 -3.03
CA VAL A 116 -1.17 2.04 -2.76
C VAL A 116 -1.25 3.44 -3.36
N ARG A 117 -1.92 3.60 -4.49
CA ARG A 117 -2.17 4.94 -5.06
C ARG A 117 -3.12 5.74 -4.16
N ALA A 118 -4.10 5.08 -3.53
CA ALA A 118 -4.91 5.71 -2.49
C ALA A 118 -4.05 6.16 -1.30
N ILE A 119 -3.18 5.28 -0.77
CA ILE A 119 -2.23 5.64 0.30
C ILE A 119 -1.40 6.86 -0.12
N THR A 120 -0.86 6.86 -1.33
CA THR A 120 -0.05 7.98 -1.85
C THR A 120 -0.82 9.29 -1.88
N LEU A 121 -2.07 9.26 -2.34
CA LEU A 121 -2.95 10.43 -2.39
C LEU A 121 -3.25 10.97 -0.97
N GLY A 122 -3.50 10.08 -0.02
CA GLY A 122 -3.70 10.42 1.39
C GLY A 122 -2.46 11.07 1.99
N GLU A 123 -1.30 10.42 1.85
CA GLU A 123 -0.02 10.92 2.37
C GLU A 123 0.40 12.24 1.73
N TRP A 124 0.19 12.42 0.44
CA TRP A 124 0.48 13.67 -0.25
C TRP A 124 -0.39 14.82 0.27
N THR A 125 -1.69 14.55 0.53
CA THR A 125 -2.64 15.61 0.91
C THR A 125 -2.56 15.95 2.39
N PHE A 126 -2.49 14.95 3.27
CA PHE A 126 -2.62 15.13 4.73
C PHE A 126 -1.51 14.53 5.57
N GLY A 127 -0.62 13.74 4.99
CA GLY A 127 0.44 13.04 5.71
C GLY A 127 1.84 13.56 5.39
N ALA A 128 2.79 12.64 5.36
CA ALA A 128 4.22 12.90 5.15
C ALA A 128 4.56 13.58 3.82
N GLY A 129 3.64 13.58 2.85
CA GLY A 129 3.83 14.20 1.53
C GLY A 129 3.43 15.66 1.43
N ARG A 130 2.87 16.26 2.48
CA ARG A 130 2.41 17.66 2.46
C ARG A 130 3.51 18.63 2.05
N GLY A 131 3.18 19.54 1.12
CA GLY A 131 4.10 20.58 0.65
C GLY A 131 5.16 20.12 -0.35
N ALA A 132 5.22 18.84 -0.71
CA ALA A 132 6.08 18.37 -1.78
C ALA A 132 5.33 18.40 -3.13
N ASP A 133 5.94 19.06 -4.14
CA ASP A 133 5.39 19.10 -5.50
C ASP A 133 5.69 17.81 -6.28
N THR A 134 6.82 17.18 -6.00
CA THR A 134 7.21 15.92 -6.63
C THR A 134 7.62 14.94 -5.54
N LEU A 135 6.89 13.84 -5.43
CA LEU A 135 7.16 12.78 -4.48
C LEU A 135 6.85 11.40 -5.06
N VAL A 136 7.43 10.39 -4.45
CA VAL A 136 7.05 9.00 -4.64
C VAL A 136 6.74 8.36 -3.29
N CYS A 137 5.77 7.46 -3.28
CA CYS A 137 5.42 6.66 -2.12
C CYS A 137 5.59 5.19 -2.48
N LEU A 138 6.25 4.43 -1.60
CA LEU A 138 6.36 2.98 -1.68
C LEU A 138 5.64 2.38 -0.46
N ALA A 139 4.67 1.50 -0.69
CA ALA A 139 4.04 0.74 0.39
C ALA A 139 4.55 -0.70 0.35
N ILE A 140 5.16 -1.14 1.46
CA ILE A 140 5.81 -2.44 1.62
C ILE A 140 4.93 -3.30 2.52
N GLY A 141 4.23 -4.26 1.91
CA GLY A 141 3.27 -5.14 2.56
C GLY A 141 3.34 -6.55 2.01
N THR A 142 2.19 -7.17 1.69
CA THR A 142 2.14 -8.47 0.98
C THR A 142 2.84 -8.40 -0.38
N GLY A 143 2.77 -7.25 -1.05
CA GLY A 143 3.57 -6.89 -2.21
C GLY A 143 4.29 -5.57 -1.96
N ILE A 144 4.85 -4.99 -3.03
CA ILE A 144 5.39 -3.64 -3.05
C ILE A 144 4.70 -2.85 -4.14
N GLY A 145 3.86 -1.93 -3.74
CA GLY A 145 3.24 -0.98 -4.66
C GLY A 145 3.82 0.42 -4.50
N GLY A 146 3.38 1.33 -5.37
CA GLY A 146 3.76 2.73 -5.27
C GLY A 146 2.77 3.69 -5.90
N GLY A 147 3.06 4.97 -5.72
CA GLY A 147 2.36 6.07 -6.34
C GLY A 147 3.28 7.26 -6.52
N VAL A 148 2.91 8.13 -7.44
CA VAL A 148 3.77 9.20 -7.94
C VAL A 148 2.99 10.50 -8.00
N VAL A 149 3.62 11.58 -7.53
CA VAL A 149 3.17 12.96 -7.75
C VAL A 149 4.30 13.68 -8.47
N VAL A 150 3.98 14.39 -9.54
CA VAL A 150 4.95 15.19 -10.32
C VAL A 150 4.39 16.59 -10.52
N ASN A 151 5.17 17.60 -10.14
CA ASN A 151 4.81 19.01 -10.30
C ASN A 151 3.41 19.33 -9.74
N GLY A 152 3.08 18.84 -8.55
CA GLY A 152 1.78 19.05 -7.91
C GLY A 152 0.61 18.33 -8.58
N GLN A 153 0.89 17.34 -9.42
CA GLN A 153 -0.13 16.53 -10.08
C GLN A 153 0.03 15.05 -9.72
N PHE A 154 -1.07 14.44 -9.33
CA PHE A 154 -1.10 13.00 -9.07
C PHE A 154 -0.97 12.23 -10.38
N HIS A 155 0.14 11.52 -10.56
CA HIS A 155 0.47 10.87 -11.82
C HIS A 155 -0.03 9.42 -11.83
N LEU A 156 -1.04 9.17 -12.64
CA LEU A 156 -1.65 7.84 -12.76
C LEU A 156 -0.99 6.98 -13.84
N GLY A 157 -0.38 7.62 -14.84
CA GLY A 157 0.21 6.91 -15.99
C GLY A 157 -0.83 6.28 -16.91
N LEU A 158 -0.35 5.41 -17.80
CA LEU A 158 -1.20 4.68 -18.73
C LEU A 158 -2.09 3.69 -17.96
N GLY A 159 -3.41 3.81 -18.09
CA GLY A 159 -4.36 2.90 -17.43
C GLY A 159 -4.29 2.89 -15.89
N GLY A 160 -3.76 3.94 -15.27
CA GLY A 160 -3.64 4.00 -13.82
C GLY A 160 -2.47 3.20 -13.23
N THR A 161 -1.46 2.82 -14.02
CA THR A 161 -0.39 1.88 -13.59
C THR A 161 0.93 2.54 -13.20
N ALA A 162 1.04 3.88 -13.12
CA ALA A 162 2.25 4.52 -12.63
C ALA A 162 2.53 4.12 -11.17
N GLY A 163 3.80 3.81 -10.86
CA GLY A 163 4.19 3.43 -9.50
C GLY A 163 4.27 1.94 -9.24
N GLU A 164 4.28 1.08 -10.25
CA GLU A 164 4.52 -0.37 -10.12
C GLU A 164 5.99 -0.67 -9.73
N PHE A 165 6.48 -0.02 -8.66
CA PHE A 165 7.88 -0.08 -8.24
C PHE A 165 8.31 -1.47 -7.76
N GLY A 166 7.36 -2.27 -7.23
CA GLY A 166 7.62 -3.64 -6.83
C GLY A 166 8.08 -4.53 -7.98
N HIS A 167 7.76 -4.14 -9.22
CA HIS A 167 8.15 -4.87 -10.43
C HIS A 167 9.40 -4.31 -11.13
N HIS A 168 10.08 -3.31 -10.53
CA HIS A 168 11.43 -2.92 -10.95
C HIS A 168 12.39 -4.10 -10.79
N VAL A 169 13.15 -4.40 -11.86
CA VAL A 169 14.18 -5.42 -11.83
C VAL A 169 15.38 -4.89 -11.03
N VAL A 170 15.65 -5.50 -9.90
CA VAL A 170 16.80 -5.22 -9.03
C VAL A 170 17.89 -6.30 -9.11
N GLU A 171 17.54 -7.45 -9.69
CA GLU A 171 18.42 -8.59 -9.91
C GLU A 171 18.09 -9.24 -11.27
N PRO A 172 18.84 -8.95 -12.35
CA PRO A 172 18.45 -9.36 -13.70
C PRO A 172 18.23 -10.86 -13.90
N ASP A 173 19.06 -11.70 -13.23
CA ASP A 173 18.94 -13.15 -13.28
C ASP A 173 18.30 -13.74 -12.01
N GLY A 174 17.51 -12.93 -11.33
CA GLY A 174 16.95 -13.22 -10.03
C GLY A 174 15.71 -14.10 -10.02
N LEU A 175 15.02 -14.11 -8.88
CA LEU A 175 13.87 -14.96 -8.61
C LEU A 175 12.70 -14.68 -9.56
N PRO A 176 11.94 -15.72 -9.97
CA PRO A 176 10.71 -15.52 -10.75
C PRO A 176 9.68 -14.75 -9.94
N CYS A 177 8.95 -13.87 -10.61
CA CYS A 177 7.90 -13.05 -10.02
C CYS A 177 6.52 -13.46 -10.54
N GLY A 178 5.49 -13.30 -9.71
CA GLY A 178 4.09 -13.56 -10.08
C GLY A 178 3.58 -12.73 -11.25
N CYS A 179 4.24 -11.60 -11.58
CA CYS A 179 3.92 -10.81 -12.78
C CYS A 179 4.36 -11.46 -14.11
N GLY A 180 5.04 -12.60 -14.07
CA GLY A 180 5.60 -13.30 -15.25
C GLY A 180 7.04 -12.92 -15.58
N GLY A 181 7.60 -11.89 -14.92
CA GLY A 181 9.01 -11.51 -15.03
C GLY A 181 9.89 -12.21 -13.99
N LYS A 182 11.16 -11.77 -13.88
CA LYS A 182 12.11 -12.22 -12.87
C LYS A 182 12.90 -11.05 -12.30
N GLY A 183 13.41 -11.21 -11.09
CA GLY A 183 14.29 -10.24 -10.44
C GLY A 183 13.58 -8.98 -9.92
N CYS A 184 12.25 -9.00 -9.84
CA CYS A 184 11.46 -7.89 -9.33
C CYS A 184 11.77 -7.59 -7.86
N LEU A 185 11.80 -6.32 -7.47
CA LEU A 185 12.02 -5.84 -6.10
C LEU A 185 11.17 -6.58 -5.07
N GLU A 186 9.91 -6.82 -5.39
CA GLU A 186 8.93 -7.49 -4.54
C GLU A 186 9.42 -8.86 -4.05
N MET A 187 10.17 -9.58 -4.88
CA MET A 187 10.71 -10.90 -4.55
C MET A 187 11.85 -10.86 -3.52
N TYR A 188 12.35 -9.67 -3.18
CA TYR A 188 13.50 -9.47 -2.28
C TYR A 188 13.18 -8.63 -1.05
N ALA A 189 12.13 -7.80 -1.09
CA ALA A 189 11.87 -6.84 -0.03
C ALA A 189 10.40 -6.74 0.40
N SER A 190 9.49 -7.53 -0.17
CA SER A 190 8.10 -7.63 0.32
C SER A 190 8.03 -8.38 1.65
N GLY A 191 6.89 -8.29 2.35
CA GLY A 191 6.65 -9.03 3.59
C GLY A 191 6.89 -10.54 3.45
N PRO A 192 6.31 -11.22 2.45
CA PRO A 192 6.60 -12.63 2.18
C PRO A 192 8.07 -12.93 1.88
N ALA A 193 8.77 -12.05 1.17
CA ALA A 193 10.21 -12.22 0.89
C ALA A 193 11.03 -12.13 2.18
N ILE A 194 10.72 -11.17 3.05
CA ILE A 194 11.35 -11.00 4.37
C ILE A 194 11.07 -12.22 5.26
N ALA A 195 9.83 -12.71 5.29
CA ALA A 195 9.45 -13.92 6.02
C ALA A 195 10.23 -15.15 5.53
N ALA A 196 10.33 -15.33 4.21
CA ALA A 196 11.08 -16.44 3.61
C ALA A 196 12.58 -16.40 3.97
N MET A 197 13.18 -15.21 4.03
CA MET A 197 14.55 -15.07 4.55
C MET A 197 14.65 -15.54 6.01
N GLY A 198 13.68 -15.15 6.86
CA GLY A 198 13.64 -15.61 8.26
C GLY A 198 13.51 -17.11 8.40
N VAL A 199 12.61 -17.74 7.65
CA VAL A 199 12.48 -19.21 7.62
C VAL A 199 13.81 -19.85 7.22
N LYS A 200 14.47 -19.33 6.19
CA LYS A 200 15.76 -19.84 5.72
C LYS A 200 16.84 -19.79 6.81
N GLU A 201 16.96 -18.66 7.53
CA GLU A 201 17.96 -18.51 8.59
C GLU A 201 17.73 -19.49 9.75
N VAL A 202 16.46 -19.69 10.15
CA VAL A 202 16.11 -20.69 11.17
C VAL A 202 16.43 -22.11 10.69
N MET A 203 16.12 -22.46 9.44
CA MET A 203 16.43 -23.78 8.87
C MET A 203 17.93 -24.06 8.76
N HIS A 204 18.75 -23.01 8.62
CA HIS A 204 20.22 -23.13 8.63
C HIS A 204 20.78 -23.32 10.04
N GLY A 205 19.94 -23.33 11.08
CA GLY A 205 20.34 -23.58 12.46
C GLY A 205 20.92 -22.34 13.16
N HIS A 206 20.70 -21.15 12.64
CA HIS A 206 21.11 -19.93 13.33
C HIS A 206 20.29 -19.74 14.60
N THR A 207 20.98 -19.45 15.70
CA THR A 207 20.32 -19.08 16.96
C THR A 207 19.69 -17.67 16.77
N THR A 208 18.38 -17.61 16.86
CA THR A 208 17.63 -16.37 16.62
C THR A 208 16.31 -16.34 17.39
N ARG A 209 15.91 -15.17 17.85
CA ARG A 209 14.60 -14.94 18.49
C ARG A 209 13.41 -15.16 17.56
N ILE A 210 13.63 -15.16 16.23
CA ILE A 210 12.59 -15.41 15.23
C ILE A 210 11.88 -16.74 15.55
N SER A 211 12.67 -17.81 15.81
CA SER A 211 12.14 -19.13 16.13
C SER A 211 11.40 -19.16 17.47
N GLU A 212 11.92 -18.47 18.49
CA GLU A 212 11.32 -18.39 19.82
C GLU A 212 9.96 -17.67 19.78
N LEU A 213 9.86 -16.54 19.02
CA LEU A 213 8.65 -15.74 18.91
C LEU A 213 7.47 -16.46 18.28
N VAL A 214 7.71 -17.57 17.59
CA VAL A 214 6.69 -18.39 16.94
C VAL A 214 6.55 -19.79 17.53
N ASP A 215 7.10 -20.02 18.74
CA ASP A 215 7.12 -21.33 19.42
C ASP A 215 7.68 -22.44 18.50
N HIS A 216 8.70 -22.13 17.72
CA HIS A 216 9.37 -23.02 16.74
C HIS A 216 8.48 -23.47 15.56
N ASP A 217 7.29 -22.90 15.38
CA ASP A 217 6.43 -23.14 14.21
C ASP A 217 6.80 -22.21 13.05
N LEU A 218 7.57 -22.73 12.08
CA LEU A 218 8.03 -21.95 10.92
C LEU A 218 6.89 -21.38 10.08
N ASN A 219 5.69 -21.97 10.11
CA ASN A 219 4.54 -21.47 9.35
C ASN A 219 3.98 -20.16 9.92
N ARG A 220 4.36 -19.80 11.14
CA ARG A 220 3.95 -18.56 11.82
C ARG A 220 4.94 -17.42 11.59
N ILE A 221 6.06 -17.66 10.89
CA ILE A 221 7.03 -16.61 10.59
C ILE A 221 6.47 -15.71 9.50
N ASP A 222 6.21 -14.46 9.84
CA ASP A 222 5.85 -13.39 8.93
C ASP A 222 6.80 -12.19 9.08
N ALA A 223 6.63 -11.15 8.27
CA ALA A 223 7.46 -9.96 8.35
C ALA A 223 7.34 -9.23 9.70
N GLY A 224 6.17 -9.29 10.35
CA GLY A 224 5.96 -8.71 11.68
C GLY A 224 6.82 -9.38 12.75
N VAL A 225 6.95 -10.70 12.69
CA VAL A 225 7.85 -11.48 13.56
C VAL A 225 9.31 -11.06 13.36
N ILE A 226 9.74 -10.90 12.09
CA ILE A 226 11.11 -10.45 11.78
C ILE A 226 11.34 -9.04 12.31
N VAL A 227 10.39 -8.11 12.06
CA VAL A 227 10.49 -6.73 12.57
C VAL A 227 10.58 -6.71 14.09
N ARG A 228 9.73 -7.50 14.78
CA ARG A 228 9.75 -7.60 16.24
C ARG A 228 11.07 -8.15 16.77
N ALA A 229 11.56 -9.25 16.20
CA ALA A 229 12.86 -9.82 16.59
C ALA A 229 14.00 -8.81 16.41
N ALA A 230 14.00 -8.08 15.28
CA ALA A 230 15.01 -7.06 15.00
C ALA A 230 14.95 -5.88 16.00
N GLN A 231 13.76 -5.44 16.36
CA GLN A 231 13.54 -4.40 17.38
C GLN A 231 13.98 -4.85 18.78
N GLU A 232 13.88 -6.14 19.06
CA GLU A 232 14.38 -6.76 20.30
C GLU A 232 15.89 -7.05 20.27
N GLY A 233 16.60 -6.60 19.20
CA GLY A 233 18.05 -6.66 19.07
C GLY A 233 18.61 -7.93 18.45
N ASP A 234 17.78 -8.79 17.85
CA ASP A 234 18.24 -10.01 17.17
C ASP A 234 19.07 -9.69 15.93
N PRO A 235 20.37 -10.09 15.88
CA PRO A 235 21.24 -9.74 14.78
C PRO A 235 20.87 -10.41 13.45
N VAL A 236 20.26 -11.60 13.49
CA VAL A 236 19.81 -12.32 12.29
C VAL A 236 18.67 -11.56 11.66
N ALA A 237 17.66 -11.17 12.45
CA ALA A 237 16.53 -10.39 12.00
C ALA A 237 16.93 -8.99 11.48
N GLN A 238 17.89 -8.33 12.16
CA GLN A 238 18.46 -7.06 11.70
C GLN A 238 19.18 -7.22 10.35
N GLY A 239 19.93 -8.30 10.15
CA GLY A 239 20.58 -8.64 8.88
C GLY A 239 19.58 -8.85 7.74
N ILE A 240 18.42 -9.46 8.02
CA ILE A 240 17.34 -9.62 7.05
C ILE A 240 16.77 -8.26 6.63
N LEU A 241 16.48 -7.37 7.59
CA LEU A 241 15.96 -6.02 7.29
C LEU A 241 17.01 -5.18 6.56
N GLN A 242 18.30 -5.30 6.89
CA GLN A 242 19.37 -4.65 6.17
C GLN A 242 19.42 -5.10 4.71
N ARG A 243 19.25 -6.40 4.44
CA ARG A 243 19.23 -6.93 3.07
C ARG A 243 18.01 -6.44 2.29
N ALA A 244 16.83 -6.44 2.89
CA ALA A 244 15.63 -5.90 2.29
C ALA A 244 15.79 -4.40 1.98
N GLY A 245 16.34 -3.63 2.93
CA GLY A 245 16.64 -2.22 2.77
C GLY A 245 17.64 -1.93 1.65
N MET A 246 18.63 -2.79 1.46
CA MET A 246 19.57 -2.69 0.33
C MET A 246 18.84 -2.79 -1.02
N TYR A 247 17.97 -3.78 -1.21
CA TYR A 247 17.20 -3.93 -2.45
C TYR A 247 16.23 -2.75 -2.68
N LEU A 248 15.56 -2.28 -1.62
CA LEU A 248 14.75 -1.06 -1.67
C LEU A 248 15.60 0.15 -2.08
N GLY A 249 16.80 0.29 -1.53
CA GLY A 249 17.72 1.38 -1.87
C GLY A 249 18.17 1.35 -3.33
N ILE A 250 18.37 0.15 -3.92
CA ILE A 250 18.66 -0.01 -5.36
C ILE A 250 17.49 0.52 -6.19
N ALA A 251 16.26 0.07 -5.87
CA ALA A 251 15.07 0.51 -6.60
C ALA A 251 14.83 2.01 -6.45
N VAL A 252 14.99 2.55 -5.24
CA VAL A 252 14.87 4.00 -4.97
C VAL A 252 15.93 4.77 -5.77
N GLY A 253 17.17 4.30 -5.83
CA GLY A 253 18.22 4.91 -6.66
C GLY A 253 17.81 5.04 -8.13
N ASN A 254 17.18 4.00 -8.69
CA ASN A 254 16.65 4.02 -10.05
C ASN A 254 15.49 5.04 -10.19
N ILE A 255 14.57 5.09 -9.23
CA ILE A 255 13.47 6.03 -9.19
C ILE A 255 13.98 7.48 -9.13
N LEU A 256 14.98 7.74 -8.29
CA LEU A 256 15.61 9.07 -8.19
C LEU A 256 16.17 9.53 -9.55
N GLY A 257 16.78 8.62 -10.32
CA GLY A 257 17.33 8.93 -11.64
C GLY A 257 16.28 9.28 -12.70
N VAL A 258 15.04 8.85 -12.52
CA VAL A 258 13.94 9.05 -13.49
C VAL A 258 13.01 10.19 -13.08
N ILE A 259 12.64 10.26 -11.78
CA ILE A 259 11.60 11.18 -11.29
C ILE A 259 12.21 12.39 -10.58
N SER A 260 13.37 12.25 -9.96
CA SER A 260 14.02 13.28 -9.12
C SER A 260 13.07 13.90 -8.08
N PRO A 261 12.42 13.10 -7.23
CA PRO A 261 11.44 13.60 -6.27
C PRO A 261 12.12 14.39 -5.14
N GLN A 262 11.39 15.34 -4.56
CA GLN A 262 11.79 16.04 -3.32
C GLN A 262 11.67 15.13 -2.10
N ARG A 263 10.74 14.15 -2.16
CA ARG A 263 10.43 13.27 -1.03
C ARG A 263 10.13 11.85 -1.49
N VAL A 264 10.69 10.89 -0.75
CA VAL A 264 10.40 9.45 -0.89
C VAL A 264 9.76 8.98 0.40
N ILE A 265 8.52 8.49 0.32
CA ILE A 265 7.72 8.07 1.47
C ILE A 265 7.69 6.55 1.51
N PHE A 266 7.93 5.96 2.68
CA PHE A 266 7.84 4.52 2.89
C PHE A 266 6.68 4.20 3.83
N GLY A 267 5.70 3.44 3.33
CA GLY A 267 4.53 2.98 4.06
C GLY A 267 4.38 1.46 4.03
N GLY A 268 3.21 0.98 4.45
CA GLY A 268 2.90 -0.44 4.55
C GLY A 268 3.39 -1.08 5.85
N GLY A 269 3.03 -2.36 6.07
CA GLY A 269 3.29 -3.05 7.34
C GLY A 269 4.76 -3.17 7.70
N VAL A 270 5.63 -3.36 6.71
CA VAL A 270 7.09 -3.52 6.93
C VAL A 270 7.75 -2.21 7.35
N SER A 271 7.18 -1.05 7.01
CA SER A 271 7.71 0.25 7.44
C SER A 271 7.68 0.47 8.96
N SER A 272 6.93 -0.35 9.70
CA SER A 272 6.96 -0.38 11.17
C SER A 272 8.34 -0.73 11.76
N ALA A 273 9.25 -1.27 10.94
CA ALA A 273 10.65 -1.46 11.32
C ALA A 273 11.39 -0.13 11.57
N GLY A 274 10.84 1.00 11.11
CA GLY A 274 11.42 2.31 11.35
C GLY A 274 12.84 2.44 10.77
N ASP A 275 13.75 2.94 11.58
CA ASP A 275 15.16 3.14 11.23
C ASP A 275 15.88 1.85 10.84
N LEU A 276 15.45 0.68 11.34
CA LEU A 276 16.05 -0.61 10.96
C LEU A 276 15.89 -0.93 9.47
N LEU A 277 14.86 -0.36 8.83
CA LEU A 277 14.65 -0.46 7.39
C LEU A 277 15.12 0.81 6.66
N LEU A 278 14.84 1.99 7.19
CA LEU A 278 15.10 3.26 6.51
C LEU A 278 16.60 3.54 6.35
N ARG A 279 17.41 3.27 7.39
CA ARG A 279 18.87 3.49 7.33
C ARG A 279 19.55 2.68 6.23
N PRO A 280 19.34 1.36 6.08
CA PRO A 280 19.92 0.59 4.96
C PRO A 280 19.48 1.09 3.59
N ILE A 281 18.24 1.57 3.44
CA ILE A 281 17.75 2.18 2.20
C ILE A 281 18.59 3.40 1.86
N VAL A 282 18.67 4.36 2.79
CA VAL A 282 19.39 5.63 2.61
C VAL A 282 20.89 5.39 2.40
N GLN A 283 21.47 4.46 3.16
CA GLN A 283 22.88 4.07 2.96
C GLN A 283 23.12 3.58 1.54
N THR A 284 22.31 2.65 1.04
CA THR A 284 22.43 2.09 -0.31
C THR A 284 22.25 3.16 -1.38
N VAL A 285 21.32 4.09 -1.19
CA VAL A 285 21.15 5.23 -2.10
C VAL A 285 22.41 6.09 -2.13
N ASN A 286 22.95 6.45 -0.97
CA ASN A 286 24.17 7.27 -0.87
C ASN A 286 25.40 6.60 -1.52
N GLU A 287 25.49 5.27 -1.43
CA GLU A 287 26.59 4.50 -2.02
C GLU A 287 26.49 4.37 -3.54
N ARG A 288 25.29 4.52 -4.13
CA ARG A 288 25.03 4.22 -5.54
C ARG A 288 24.63 5.43 -6.40
N VAL A 289 24.10 6.49 -5.79
CA VAL A 289 23.57 7.65 -6.51
C VAL A 289 24.50 8.85 -6.30
N HIS A 290 25.22 9.23 -7.37
CA HIS A 290 26.22 10.31 -7.29
C HIS A 290 25.91 11.53 -8.15
N VAL A 291 24.89 11.44 -9.02
CA VAL A 291 24.54 12.51 -9.99
C VAL A 291 23.36 13.37 -9.54
N ILE A 292 22.74 13.02 -8.42
CA ILE A 292 21.57 13.71 -7.87
C ILE A 292 21.95 14.38 -6.55
N PRO A 293 21.48 15.61 -6.27
CA PRO A 293 21.75 16.30 -5.02
C PRO A 293 20.93 15.69 -3.86
N LEU A 294 21.37 14.55 -3.34
CA LEU A 294 20.67 13.75 -2.33
C LEU A 294 20.33 14.54 -1.06
N GLN A 295 21.11 15.58 -0.74
CA GLN A 295 20.83 16.50 0.38
C GLN A 295 19.53 17.30 0.21
N LYS A 296 18.90 17.27 -0.98
CA LYS A 296 17.62 17.89 -1.27
C LYS A 296 16.46 16.88 -1.31
N VAL A 297 16.75 15.59 -1.09
CA VAL A 297 15.76 14.53 -1.09
C VAL A 297 15.48 14.10 0.35
N GLU A 298 14.22 14.13 0.74
CA GLU A 298 13.79 13.66 2.05
C GLU A 298 13.32 12.21 1.95
N PHE A 299 13.82 11.36 2.85
CA PHE A 299 13.42 9.97 3.00
C PHE A 299 12.65 9.84 4.31
N VAL A 300 11.35 9.58 4.23
CA VAL A 300 10.45 9.63 5.39
C VAL A 300 9.52 8.43 5.47
N LEU A 301 9.04 8.12 6.66
CA LEU A 301 7.98 7.16 6.86
C LEU A 301 6.60 7.80 6.66
N ALA A 302 5.62 7.01 6.25
CA ALA A 302 4.22 7.43 6.14
C ALA A 302 3.67 7.85 7.52
N GLU A 303 2.91 8.95 7.56
CA GLU A 303 2.33 9.51 8.79
C GLU A 303 0.92 9.00 9.08
N LEU A 304 0.10 8.77 8.05
CA LEU A 304 -1.30 8.39 8.22
C LEU A 304 -1.49 6.92 8.61
N GLY A 305 -0.43 6.11 8.49
CA GLY A 305 -0.47 4.70 8.84
C GLY A 305 -1.58 3.94 8.12
N ILE A 306 -2.40 3.21 8.89
CA ILE A 306 -3.52 2.41 8.34
C ILE A 306 -4.67 3.27 7.77
N ASN A 307 -4.69 4.56 8.06
CA ASN A 307 -5.74 5.48 7.61
C ASN A 307 -5.42 6.09 6.24
N GLY A 308 -4.18 6.01 5.78
CA GLY A 308 -3.76 6.60 4.51
C GLY A 308 -4.58 6.11 3.32
N GLY A 309 -4.86 4.80 3.25
CA GLY A 309 -5.70 4.21 2.22
C GLY A 309 -7.15 4.68 2.27
N LEU A 310 -7.72 4.80 3.48
CA LEU A 310 -9.10 5.26 3.69
C LEU A 310 -9.28 6.72 3.26
N VAL A 311 -8.41 7.60 3.75
CA VAL A 311 -8.42 9.02 3.40
C VAL A 311 -8.17 9.23 1.91
N GLY A 312 -7.19 8.52 1.36
CA GLY A 312 -6.84 8.62 -0.06
C GLY A 312 -7.93 8.11 -0.98
N ALA A 313 -8.62 7.02 -0.64
CA ALA A 313 -9.76 6.53 -1.40
C ALA A 313 -10.92 7.55 -1.37
N ALA A 314 -11.24 8.13 -0.21
CA ALA A 314 -12.25 9.19 -0.10
C ALA A 314 -11.88 10.43 -0.92
N LEU A 315 -10.62 10.85 -0.89
CA LEU A 315 -10.10 11.95 -1.74
C LEU A 315 -10.22 11.63 -3.23
N TRP A 316 -9.99 10.38 -3.61
CA TRP A 316 -10.16 9.94 -5.00
C TRP A 316 -11.61 10.07 -5.45
N ALA A 317 -12.56 9.60 -4.64
CA ALA A 317 -13.98 9.77 -4.94
C ALA A 317 -14.36 11.24 -5.11
N LYS A 318 -13.89 12.12 -4.22
CA LYS A 318 -14.10 13.56 -4.35
C LYS A 318 -13.58 14.10 -5.70
N ARG A 319 -12.35 13.74 -6.09
CA ARG A 319 -11.76 14.18 -7.37
C ARG A 319 -12.60 13.74 -8.56
N ARG A 320 -13.11 12.51 -8.55
CA ARG A 320 -13.96 11.98 -9.62
C ARG A 320 -15.32 12.68 -9.66
N CYS A 321 -15.93 12.99 -8.53
CA CYS A 321 -17.16 13.77 -8.45
C CYS A 321 -16.97 15.23 -8.91
N ASP A 322 -15.81 15.83 -8.64
CA ASP A 322 -15.46 17.20 -9.04
C ASP A 322 -15.01 17.29 -10.52
N GLY A 323 -14.93 16.17 -11.26
CA GLY A 323 -14.47 16.13 -12.65
C GLY A 323 -12.96 16.31 -12.83
N ARG A 324 -12.17 15.93 -11.84
CA ARG A 324 -10.69 16.11 -11.80
C ARG A 324 -9.93 14.81 -11.83
#